data_34114c9bc2252ea88f1a40cc2fc711b4
#
_entry.id   34114c9bc2252ea88f1a40cc2fc711b4
#
_cell.length_a   1.000
_cell.length_b   1.000
_cell.length_c   1.000
_cell.angle_alpha   90.00
_cell.angle_beta   90.00
_cell.angle_gamma   90.00
#
_symmetry.space_group_name_H-M   'P 1'
#
loop_
_entity.id
_entity.type
_entity.pdbx_description
1 polymer ?
#
loop_
_entity_poly.entity_id
_entity_poly.type
_entity_poly.pdbx_seq_one_letter_code
_entity_poly.pdbx_strand_id
1 'polypeptide(L)'
;STWGFAATLLEALTEAGQRVHAAPMSAFDPARHASAKRVIILAATYGDGDAPASARGLLDRLERMEPGPAAPLAVLGFGDRGFPAYCAFAETVERVARAKGWAELVPFDTVDRQSSQEFARWGRALGAALGIDLDLAHQPVLPAAETLTLVSRRDYGAEAQAPTAILRF
;
A
#
# COMPACT_ATOMS: atom_id res chain seq x y z
N SER A 1 3.13 -7.73 3.56
CA SER A 1 2.82 -7.17 2.22
C SER A 1 1.67 -6.18 2.31
N THR A 2 1.53 -5.27 1.35
CA THR A 2 0.44 -4.29 1.28
C THR A 2 -0.95 -4.95 1.30
N TRP A 3 -1.08 -6.15 0.77
CA TRP A 3 -2.33 -6.94 0.85
C TRP A 3 -2.71 -7.31 2.29
N GLY A 4 -1.73 -7.59 3.16
CA GLY A 4 -2.01 -7.83 4.58
C GLY A 4 -2.62 -6.61 5.26
N PHE A 5 -2.10 -5.42 4.99
CA PHE A 5 -2.66 -4.15 5.48
C PHE A 5 -4.06 -3.88 4.92
N ALA A 6 -4.27 -4.19 3.64
CA ALA A 6 -5.59 -4.07 3.01
C ALA A 6 -6.62 -5.01 3.66
N ALA A 7 -6.24 -6.24 3.98
CA ALA A 7 -7.09 -7.19 4.68
C ALA A 7 -7.46 -6.69 6.09
N THR A 8 -6.47 -6.21 6.87
CA THR A 8 -6.73 -5.62 8.20
C THR A 8 -7.68 -4.43 8.12
N LEU A 9 -7.50 -3.55 7.14
CA LEU A 9 -8.39 -2.40 6.93
C LEU A 9 -9.80 -2.84 6.55
N LEU A 10 -9.94 -3.80 5.63
CA LEU A 10 -11.23 -4.35 5.20
C LEU A 10 -12.01 -4.93 6.38
N GLU A 11 -11.34 -5.73 7.22
CA GLU A 11 -11.93 -6.34 8.42
C GLU A 11 -12.40 -5.25 9.38
N ALA A 12 -11.54 -4.32 9.77
CA ALA A 12 -11.85 -3.26 10.71
C ALA A 12 -13.00 -2.34 10.22
N LEU A 13 -13.03 -1.97 8.94
CA LEU A 13 -14.12 -1.20 8.37
C LEU A 13 -15.44 -1.99 8.35
N THR A 14 -15.39 -3.27 8.08
CA THR A 14 -16.57 -4.14 8.07
C THR A 14 -17.13 -4.30 9.48
N GLU A 15 -16.29 -4.52 10.48
CA GLU A 15 -16.67 -4.58 11.90
C GLU A 15 -17.27 -3.26 12.38
N ALA A 16 -16.78 -2.12 11.88
CA ALA A 16 -17.36 -0.80 12.12
C ALA A 16 -18.65 -0.54 11.32
N GLY A 17 -19.24 -1.55 10.70
CA GLY A 17 -20.53 -1.46 9.98
C GLY A 17 -20.45 -0.80 8.60
N GLN A 18 -19.26 -0.61 8.05
CA GLN A 18 -19.11 -0.05 6.69
C GLN A 18 -19.28 -1.13 5.63
N ARG A 19 -19.95 -0.80 4.53
CA ARG A 19 -19.98 -1.67 3.34
C ARG A 19 -18.75 -1.41 2.50
N VAL A 20 -17.87 -2.38 2.42
CA VAL A 20 -16.57 -2.25 1.74
C VAL A 20 -16.47 -3.24 0.58
N HIS A 21 -15.92 -2.78 -0.52
CA HIS A 21 -15.50 -3.60 -1.64
C HIS A 21 -13.99 -3.41 -1.84
N ALA A 22 -13.22 -4.49 -1.74
CA ALA A 22 -11.79 -4.47 -1.96
C ALA A 22 -11.44 -5.16 -3.28
N ALA A 23 -10.57 -4.53 -4.06
CA ALA A 23 -10.12 -5.04 -5.35
C ALA A 23 -8.67 -4.58 -5.62
N PRO A 24 -7.92 -5.30 -6.46
CA PRO A 24 -6.64 -4.80 -6.94
C PRO A 24 -6.84 -3.51 -7.74
N MET A 25 -5.87 -2.59 -7.65
CA MET A 25 -5.92 -1.32 -8.38
C MET A 25 -6.03 -1.51 -9.91
N SER A 26 -5.52 -2.62 -10.46
CA SER A 26 -5.69 -2.98 -11.87
C SER A 26 -7.14 -3.23 -12.28
N ALA A 27 -8.02 -3.59 -11.33
CA ALA A 27 -9.45 -3.77 -11.55
C ALA A 27 -10.29 -2.54 -11.19
N PHE A 28 -9.68 -1.51 -10.61
CA PHE A 28 -10.39 -0.27 -10.27
C PHE A 28 -10.72 0.52 -11.54
N ASP A 29 -12.00 0.77 -11.73
CA ASP A 29 -12.55 1.60 -12.79
C ASP A 29 -13.44 2.66 -12.15
N PRO A 30 -13.05 3.96 -12.23
CA PRO A 30 -13.82 5.04 -11.63
C PRO A 30 -15.29 5.10 -12.08
N ALA A 31 -15.57 4.76 -13.35
CA ALA A 31 -16.93 4.77 -13.87
C ALA A 31 -17.79 3.65 -13.25
N ARG A 32 -17.22 2.46 -13.07
CA ARG A 32 -17.91 1.33 -12.42
C ARG A 32 -18.10 1.55 -10.92
N HIS A 33 -17.23 2.32 -10.29
CA HIS A 33 -17.28 2.62 -8.87
C HIS A 33 -17.85 4.01 -8.57
N ALA A 34 -18.56 4.61 -9.51
CA ALA A 34 -19.15 5.95 -9.37
C ALA A 34 -20.14 6.08 -8.20
N SER A 35 -20.73 4.96 -7.75
CA SER A 35 -21.61 4.93 -6.57
C SER A 35 -20.87 4.85 -5.23
N ALA A 36 -19.56 4.67 -5.25
CA ALA A 36 -18.75 4.66 -4.02
C ALA A 36 -18.81 6.03 -3.36
N LYS A 37 -19.13 6.05 -2.08
CA LYS A 37 -19.14 7.29 -1.30
C LYS A 37 -17.74 7.77 -0.93
N ARG A 38 -16.77 6.87 -0.92
CA ARG A 38 -15.37 7.12 -0.58
C ARG A 38 -14.49 6.10 -1.30
N VAL A 39 -13.29 6.47 -1.62
CA VAL A 39 -12.28 5.58 -2.21
C VAL A 39 -11.02 5.63 -1.35
N ILE A 40 -10.47 4.48 -1.08
CA ILE A 40 -9.21 4.32 -0.33
C ILE A 40 -8.26 3.51 -1.19
N ILE A 41 -7.07 4.04 -1.43
CA ILE A 41 -6.01 3.38 -2.22
C ILE A 41 -4.81 3.12 -1.33
N LEU A 42 -4.41 1.86 -1.23
CA LEU A 42 -3.17 1.42 -0.60
C LEU A 42 -2.18 1.06 -1.68
N ALA A 43 -1.19 1.91 -1.90
CA ALA A 43 -0.30 1.82 -3.06
C ALA A 43 1.15 1.54 -2.63
N ALA A 44 1.67 0.37 -3.00
CA ALA A 44 3.10 0.08 -2.88
C ALA A 44 3.87 0.70 -4.06
N THR A 45 5.12 1.07 -3.81
CA THR A 45 6.08 1.49 -4.84
C THR A 45 7.16 0.42 -4.97
N TYR A 46 7.53 0.07 -6.19
CA TYR A 46 8.56 -0.91 -6.50
C TYR A 46 9.73 -0.29 -7.27
N GLY A 47 10.91 -0.87 -7.09
CA GLY A 47 12.10 -0.46 -7.83
C GLY A 47 12.36 1.04 -7.77
N ASP A 48 12.55 1.65 -8.91
CA ASP A 48 12.86 3.07 -9.07
C ASP A 48 11.61 3.99 -9.12
N GLY A 49 10.52 3.58 -8.46
CA GLY A 49 9.29 4.37 -8.39
C GLY A 49 8.12 3.76 -9.17
N ASP A 50 8.26 2.54 -9.64
CA ASP A 50 7.31 1.88 -10.53
C ASP A 50 6.02 1.44 -9.83
N ALA A 51 4.97 1.34 -10.65
CA ALA A 51 3.70 0.77 -10.24
C ALA A 51 3.83 -0.75 -10.01
N PRO A 52 3.26 -1.31 -8.95
CA PRO A 52 3.16 -2.75 -8.79
C PRO A 52 2.27 -3.37 -9.88
N ALA A 53 2.46 -4.65 -10.18
CA ALA A 53 1.63 -5.37 -11.16
C ALA A 53 0.12 -5.26 -10.85
N SER A 54 -0.23 -5.21 -9.56
CA SER A 54 -1.60 -5.02 -9.07
C SER A 54 -2.18 -3.62 -9.35
N ALA A 55 -1.38 -2.67 -9.82
CA ALA A 55 -1.80 -1.31 -10.17
C ALA A 55 -1.73 -1.02 -11.68
N ARG A 56 -1.46 -2.05 -12.50
CA ARG A 56 -1.32 -1.87 -13.95
C ARG A 56 -2.51 -1.12 -14.55
N GLY A 57 -2.22 -0.05 -15.31
CA GLY A 57 -3.19 0.77 -15.99
C GLY A 57 -4.03 1.69 -15.09
N LEU A 58 -3.76 1.78 -13.78
CA LEU A 58 -4.48 2.68 -12.88
C LEU A 58 -4.30 4.15 -13.29
N LEU A 59 -3.05 4.59 -13.48
CA LEU A 59 -2.77 5.98 -13.84
C LEU A 59 -3.41 6.35 -15.17
N ASP A 60 -3.30 5.50 -16.19
CA ASP A 60 -3.96 5.72 -17.49
C ASP A 60 -5.47 5.91 -17.36
N ARG A 61 -6.12 5.13 -16.49
CA ARG A 61 -7.56 5.27 -16.24
C ARG A 61 -7.88 6.57 -15.53
N LEU A 62 -7.11 6.94 -14.52
CA LEU A 62 -7.28 8.20 -13.81
C LEU A 62 -7.05 9.41 -14.75
N GLU A 63 -6.02 9.36 -15.58
CA GLU A 63 -5.69 10.44 -16.52
C GLU A 63 -6.75 10.65 -17.61
N ARG A 64 -7.41 9.55 -18.03
CA ARG A 64 -8.51 9.61 -19.02
C ARG A 64 -9.84 10.06 -18.45
N MET A 65 -9.98 10.13 -17.13
CA MET A 65 -11.20 10.65 -16.53
C MET A 65 -11.40 12.11 -16.90
N GLU A 66 -12.64 12.47 -17.22
CA GLU A 66 -13.00 13.88 -17.27
C GLU A 66 -12.91 14.50 -15.88
N PRO A 67 -12.34 15.71 -15.76
CA PRO A 67 -12.31 16.43 -14.49
C PRO A 67 -13.72 16.70 -13.98
N GLY A 68 -13.95 16.47 -12.70
CA GLY A 68 -15.28 16.69 -12.10
C GLY A 68 -15.33 16.24 -10.65
N PRO A 69 -16.42 16.50 -9.95
CA PRO A 69 -16.57 16.05 -8.58
C PRO A 69 -16.55 14.51 -8.54
N ALA A 70 -15.71 13.99 -7.68
CA ALA A 70 -15.56 12.55 -7.44
C ALA A 70 -15.67 12.28 -5.94
N ALA A 71 -15.84 10.99 -5.59
CA ALA A 71 -15.86 10.58 -4.19
C ALA A 71 -14.57 11.02 -3.48
N PRO A 72 -14.63 11.41 -2.19
CA PRO A 72 -13.43 11.69 -1.42
C PRO A 72 -12.46 10.50 -1.43
N LEU A 73 -11.18 10.80 -1.61
CA LEU A 73 -10.10 9.84 -1.77
C LEU A 73 -9.10 9.93 -0.61
N ALA A 74 -8.68 8.79 -0.11
CA ALA A 74 -7.49 8.64 0.72
C ALA A 74 -6.47 7.77 -0.03
N VAL A 75 -5.21 8.21 -0.06
CA VAL A 75 -4.10 7.43 -0.58
C VAL A 75 -3.08 7.20 0.53
N LEU A 76 -2.72 5.95 0.75
CA LEU A 76 -1.66 5.54 1.65
C LEU A 76 -0.56 4.85 0.87
N GLY A 77 0.65 5.44 0.89
CA GLY A 77 1.82 4.90 0.22
C GLY A 77 2.57 3.89 1.08
N PHE A 78 3.07 2.83 0.45
CA PHE A 78 3.95 1.85 1.10
C PHE A 78 5.29 1.81 0.36
N GLY A 79 6.37 1.92 1.11
CA GLY A 79 7.71 1.93 0.55
C GLY A 79 8.79 1.62 1.59
N ASP A 80 10.03 1.84 1.21
CA ASP A 80 11.19 1.81 2.07
C ASP A 80 12.01 3.10 1.84
N ARG A 81 12.19 3.88 2.90
CA ARG A 81 12.97 5.14 2.88
C ARG A 81 14.44 4.95 2.52
N GLY A 82 14.93 3.71 2.53
CA GLY A 82 16.24 3.39 2.03
C GLY A 82 16.40 3.52 0.51
N PHE A 83 15.30 3.67 -0.23
CA PHE A 83 15.29 3.83 -1.68
C PHE A 83 14.95 5.26 -2.10
N PRO A 84 15.62 5.82 -3.14
CA PRO A 84 15.40 7.21 -3.57
C PRO A 84 13.96 7.53 -3.99
N ALA A 85 13.26 6.55 -4.57
CA ALA A 85 11.89 6.70 -5.06
C ALA A 85 10.84 6.26 -4.01
N TYR A 86 11.09 6.54 -2.74
CA TYR A 86 10.17 6.23 -1.64
C TYR A 86 8.75 6.71 -1.92
N CYS A 87 7.80 5.78 -1.97
CA CYS A 87 6.37 6.03 -2.22
C CYS A 87 6.03 6.82 -3.49
N ALA A 88 6.94 6.96 -4.46
CA ALA A 88 6.76 7.80 -5.64
C ALA A 88 5.54 7.43 -6.49
N PHE A 89 5.20 6.15 -6.63
CA PHE A 89 3.98 5.73 -7.31
C PHE A 89 2.73 6.23 -6.60
N ALA A 90 2.68 6.08 -5.27
CA ALA A 90 1.53 6.53 -4.47
C ALA A 90 1.33 8.05 -4.54
N GLU A 91 2.42 8.82 -4.48
CA GLU A 91 2.40 10.28 -4.66
C GLU A 91 1.86 10.67 -6.06
N THR A 92 2.25 9.92 -7.08
CA THR A 92 1.76 10.15 -8.45
C THR A 92 0.26 9.87 -8.54
N VAL A 93 -0.23 8.79 -7.93
CA VAL A 93 -1.67 8.47 -7.86
C VAL A 93 -2.43 9.61 -7.19
N GLU A 94 -1.96 10.07 -6.03
CA GLU A 94 -2.57 11.19 -5.29
C GLU A 94 -2.62 12.45 -6.16
N ARG A 95 -1.51 12.86 -6.74
CA ARG A 95 -1.40 14.06 -7.58
C ARG A 95 -2.32 14.02 -8.80
N VAL A 96 -2.38 12.88 -9.50
CA VAL A 96 -3.25 12.71 -10.67
C VAL A 96 -4.72 12.76 -10.27
N ALA A 97 -5.10 12.09 -9.19
CA ALA A 97 -6.48 12.11 -8.70
C ALA A 97 -6.92 13.53 -8.30
N ARG A 98 -6.06 14.28 -7.61
CA ARG A 98 -6.34 15.69 -7.27
C ARG A 98 -6.55 16.55 -8.51
N ALA A 99 -5.70 16.40 -9.52
CA ALA A 99 -5.85 17.12 -10.78
C ALA A 99 -7.16 16.79 -11.50
N LYS A 100 -7.78 15.64 -11.22
CA LYS A 100 -9.07 15.19 -11.75
C LYS A 100 -10.27 15.54 -10.87
N GLY A 101 -10.07 16.29 -9.77
CA GLY A 101 -11.16 16.81 -8.94
C GLY A 101 -11.55 15.91 -7.74
N TRP A 102 -10.76 14.89 -7.42
CA TRP A 102 -11.00 14.08 -6.23
C TRP A 102 -10.73 14.89 -4.96
N ALA A 103 -11.75 15.00 -4.10
CA ALA A 103 -11.59 15.66 -2.80
C ALA A 103 -10.76 14.80 -1.84
N GLU A 104 -10.09 15.44 -0.90
CA GLU A 104 -9.31 14.76 0.13
C GLU A 104 -10.23 14.18 1.21
N LEU A 105 -10.09 12.88 1.48
CA LEU A 105 -10.72 12.24 2.64
C LEU A 105 -9.84 12.38 3.89
N VAL A 106 -8.58 12.06 3.74
CA VAL A 106 -7.49 12.30 4.70
C VAL A 106 -6.23 12.69 3.95
N PRO A 107 -5.33 13.47 4.54
CA PRO A 107 -4.06 13.83 3.90
C PRO A 107 -3.27 12.59 3.46
N PHE A 108 -2.56 12.72 2.34
CA PHE A 108 -1.63 11.69 1.89
C PHE A 108 -0.64 11.34 3.00
N ASP A 109 -0.44 10.07 3.25
CA ASP A 109 0.50 9.57 4.24
C ASP A 109 1.23 8.32 3.72
N THR A 110 2.27 7.91 4.42
CA THR A 110 3.13 6.81 4.00
C THR A 110 3.43 5.85 5.16
N VAL A 111 3.70 4.60 4.81
CA VAL A 111 4.14 3.54 5.72
C VAL A 111 5.51 3.05 5.27
N ASP A 112 6.51 3.30 6.11
CA ASP A 112 7.89 2.86 5.89
C ASP A 112 8.07 1.41 6.34
N ARG A 113 8.66 0.58 5.48
CA ARG A 113 9.05 -0.80 5.80
C ARG A 113 8.00 -1.60 6.57
N GLN A 114 6.74 -1.46 6.17
CA GLN A 114 5.60 -2.16 6.76
C GLN A 114 5.38 -1.83 8.26
N SER A 115 5.63 -0.59 8.68
CA SER A 115 5.41 -0.14 10.05
C SER A 115 3.93 -0.23 10.46
N SER A 116 3.62 -1.15 11.37
CA SER A 116 2.27 -1.27 11.95
C SER A 116 1.87 -0.02 12.74
N GLN A 117 2.83 0.69 13.31
CA GLN A 117 2.58 1.93 14.07
C GLN A 117 2.16 3.08 13.16
N GLU A 118 2.82 3.24 12.00
CA GLU A 118 2.45 4.26 11.03
C GLU A 118 1.08 3.96 10.42
N PHE A 119 0.80 2.70 10.15
CA PHE A 119 -0.51 2.26 9.68
C PHE A 119 -1.62 2.53 10.72
N ALA A 120 -1.40 2.21 11.99
CA ALA A 120 -2.34 2.51 13.06
C ALA A 120 -2.57 4.01 13.24
N ARG A 121 -1.51 4.83 13.12
CA ARG A 121 -1.61 6.29 13.15
C ARG A 121 -2.53 6.80 12.03
N TRP A 122 -2.28 6.35 10.79
CA TRP A 122 -3.12 6.71 9.65
C TRP A 122 -4.56 6.20 9.82
N GLY A 123 -4.75 5.01 10.38
CA GLY A 123 -6.06 4.45 10.69
C GLY A 123 -6.89 5.34 11.60
N ARG A 124 -6.28 5.92 12.63
CA ARG A 124 -6.97 6.89 13.51
C ARG A 124 -7.42 8.15 12.75
N ALA A 125 -6.59 8.67 11.85
CA ALA A 125 -6.96 9.81 11.01
C ALA A 125 -8.12 9.46 10.07
N LEU A 126 -8.08 8.27 9.46
CA LEU A 126 -9.17 7.76 8.62
C LEU A 126 -10.46 7.58 9.44
N GLY A 127 -10.38 6.96 10.62
CA GLY A 127 -11.52 6.78 11.52
C GLY A 127 -12.18 8.11 11.88
N ALA A 128 -11.38 9.13 12.22
CA ALA A 128 -11.87 10.47 12.51
C ALA A 128 -12.60 11.09 11.30
N ALA A 129 -12.05 10.94 10.09
CA ALA A 129 -12.69 11.43 8.86
C ALA A 129 -13.99 10.67 8.51
N LEU A 130 -14.10 9.41 8.91
CA LEU A 130 -15.29 8.57 8.70
C LEU A 130 -16.33 8.70 9.83
N GLY A 131 -15.96 9.31 10.97
CA GLY A 131 -16.81 9.39 12.16
C GLY A 131 -16.97 8.03 12.86
N ILE A 132 -15.97 7.16 12.78
CA ILE A 132 -15.95 5.84 13.43
C ILE A 132 -14.69 5.67 14.26
N ASP A 133 -14.74 4.78 15.24
CA ASP A 133 -13.54 4.30 15.93
C ASP A 133 -12.89 3.21 15.06
N LEU A 134 -11.63 3.44 14.66
CA LEU A 134 -10.90 2.55 13.77
C LEU A 134 -9.53 2.27 14.36
N ASP A 135 -9.38 1.08 14.94
CA ASP A 135 -8.09 0.59 15.43
C ASP A 135 -7.51 -0.43 14.41
N LEU A 136 -6.42 -0.04 13.77
CA LEU A 136 -5.73 -0.87 12.78
C LEU A 136 -4.52 -1.57 13.42
N ALA A 137 -4.79 -2.51 14.33
CA ALA A 137 -3.77 -3.34 14.95
C ALA A 137 -3.28 -4.43 13.96
N HIS A 138 -2.46 -4.03 12.98
CA HIS A 138 -1.89 -4.97 12.01
C HIS A 138 -0.73 -5.76 12.61
N GLN A 139 -0.87 -7.08 12.70
CA GLN A 139 0.22 -7.99 13.02
C GLN A 139 0.69 -8.68 11.74
N PRO A 140 1.97 -8.53 11.35
CA PRO A 140 2.50 -9.25 10.20
C PRO A 140 2.37 -10.76 10.42
N VAL A 141 1.72 -11.46 9.50
CA VAL A 141 1.77 -12.92 9.48
C VAL A 141 3.16 -13.31 9.02
N LEU A 142 4.00 -13.69 9.95
CA LEU A 142 5.29 -14.30 9.63
C LEU A 142 5.02 -15.74 9.18
N PRO A 143 5.61 -16.19 8.07
CA PRO A 143 5.56 -17.59 7.71
C PRO A 143 6.14 -18.41 8.85
N ALA A 144 5.56 -19.58 9.12
CA ALA A 144 6.10 -20.51 10.12
C ALA A 144 7.57 -20.76 9.79
N ALA A 145 8.44 -20.50 10.77
CA ALA A 145 9.85 -20.79 10.60
C ALA A 145 10.05 -22.30 10.62
N GLU A 146 10.58 -22.85 9.54
CA GLU A 146 11.02 -24.25 9.49
C GLU A 146 12.49 -24.32 9.87
N THR A 147 12.83 -25.30 10.66
CA THR A 147 14.23 -25.59 10.98
C THR A 147 14.85 -26.32 9.81
N LEU A 148 15.80 -25.67 9.13
CA LEU A 148 16.58 -26.31 8.08
C LEU A 148 17.94 -26.74 8.64
N THR A 149 18.41 -27.91 8.24
CA THR A 149 19.75 -28.36 8.60
C THR A 149 20.76 -27.89 7.56
N LEU A 150 21.74 -27.13 7.99
CA LEU A 150 22.80 -26.68 7.10
C LEU A 150 23.67 -27.89 6.67
N VAL A 151 23.60 -28.26 5.41
CA VAL A 151 24.34 -29.39 4.83
C VAL A 151 25.74 -28.96 4.43
N SER A 152 25.89 -27.79 3.86
CA SER A 152 27.20 -27.25 3.48
C SER A 152 27.22 -25.73 3.42
N ARG A 153 28.39 -25.15 3.66
CA ARG A 153 28.69 -23.74 3.48
C ARG A 153 29.95 -23.62 2.63
N ARG A 154 29.93 -22.76 1.63
CA ARG A 154 31.09 -22.41 0.83
C ARG A 154 31.22 -20.89 0.79
N ASP A 155 32.33 -20.40 1.34
CA ASP A 155 32.61 -18.97 1.39
C ASP A 155 33.37 -18.55 0.12
N TYR A 156 33.06 -17.34 -0.34
CA TYR A 156 33.68 -16.67 -1.48
C TYR A 156 34.03 -15.23 -1.09
N GLY A 157 35.09 -14.72 -1.61
CA GLY A 157 35.53 -13.34 -1.45
C GLY A 157 37.00 -13.22 -1.52
N ALA A 158 37.50 -12.11 -2.07
CA ALA A 158 38.89 -11.67 -1.96
C ALA A 158 39.00 -10.68 -0.79
N GLU A 159 40.19 -10.43 -0.29
CA GLU A 159 40.45 -9.58 0.89
C GLU A 159 39.85 -8.16 0.83
N ALA A 160 39.43 -7.69 -0.37
CA ALA A 160 38.84 -6.37 -0.59
C ALA A 160 37.32 -6.38 -0.86
N GLN A 161 36.66 -7.53 -0.77
CA GLN A 161 35.21 -7.66 -1.05
C GLN A 161 34.45 -8.13 0.18
N ALA A 162 33.20 -7.68 0.31
CA ALA A 162 32.32 -8.19 1.36
C ALA A 162 32.21 -9.73 1.26
N PRO A 163 32.39 -10.45 2.37
CA PRO A 163 32.34 -11.91 2.37
C PRO A 163 30.96 -12.39 1.94
N THR A 164 30.94 -13.31 0.98
CA THR A 164 29.72 -13.93 0.47
C THR A 164 29.79 -15.42 0.70
N ALA A 165 28.68 -16.07 1.00
CA ALA A 165 28.62 -17.50 1.19
C ALA A 165 27.45 -18.13 0.44
N ILE A 166 27.65 -19.33 -0.12
CA ILE A 166 26.57 -20.21 -0.57
C ILE A 166 26.28 -21.20 0.55
N LEU A 167 25.03 -21.19 0.98
CA LEU A 167 24.52 -22.12 1.99
C LEU A 167 23.63 -23.14 1.30
N ARG A 168 23.77 -24.41 1.65
CA ARG A 168 22.92 -25.50 1.20
C ARG A 168 22.27 -26.13 2.43
N PHE A 169 20.96 -26.25 2.39
CA PHE A 169 20.11 -26.87 3.40
C PHE A 169 19.53 -28.16 2.91
#